data_dfab400ba43102eb9c40b34911ba4f54
#
_entry.id   dfab400ba43102eb9c40b34911ba4f54
#
_cell.length_a   1.000
_cell.length_b   1.000
_cell.length_c   1.000
_cell.angle_alpha   90.00
_cell.angle_beta   90.00
_cell.angle_gamma   90.00
#
_symmetry.space_group_name_H-M   'P 1'
#
loop_
_entity.id
_entity.type
_entity.pdbx_description
1 polymer ?
#
loop_
_entity_poly.entity_id
_entity_poly.type
_entity_poly.pdbx_seq_one_letter_code
_entity_poly.pdbx_strand_id
1 'polypeptide(L)'
;FGTGATQAIDAKFNEAANFNGTSSIIKTNLNSGSNNLTYSAWINITAAPSQAYGSIVDGRKHFYTFLAIGQNRKVWLSNDQQVSGDTGDSGYATESTTVLSVGVWYHIVGTLSSTDGGKIYINGIEDNTSPNRTANAPAQTATSCIGSRDGGFRFNGKIDQVRIFNTAITAEEAEDLYTDETTTTAATLNFPAGAGCIAAYQLDGNGDDISGTYSATSTTDVGYTGLKFQPDLVWIKRRTAPADLHVLTDSVRGVRYQLFSNQDDAQSDNLNRITAFDANGFTLSGSGTRVNDSGGTYVAWNWYAPTSQTNNSGTNGASVTSTIKKNVDAGFSIVKWTATNNTNTIAHGIDTPQLIIIKAIDVTSNWQVYAEPAGNNKKLILDDSLAAANTTIFDSTSPTPSVFTFNDAGITGDIIAYCFQSISGYQKIGTYEGTASLGISVYTTDDGTSTGTNGFKPSFLLLKAIDGVGAWFLFDNKRNPTNPVNKILEAQYNG
;
A
#
# COMPACT_ATOMS: atom_id res chain seq x y z
N PHE A 1 3.48 -19.86 9.83
CA PHE A 1 2.36 -19.58 8.92
C PHE A 1 1.29 -20.63 9.14
N GLY A 2 0.23 -20.30 9.92
CA GLY A 2 -1.00 -21.07 9.95
C GLY A 2 -1.69 -20.97 8.58
N THR A 3 -2.26 -22.05 8.13
CA THR A 3 -3.03 -22.20 6.90
C THR A 3 -4.23 -21.23 6.92
N GLY A 4 -4.08 -20.05 6.31
CA GLY A 4 -5.19 -19.11 6.16
C GLY A 4 -4.70 -17.67 6.00
N ALA A 5 -4.74 -17.18 4.77
CA ALA A 5 -4.38 -15.83 4.33
C ALA A 5 -2.87 -15.57 4.19
N THR A 6 -2.26 -16.21 3.22
CA THR A 6 -1.20 -15.57 2.46
C THR A 6 -1.78 -14.26 1.91
N GLN A 7 -1.35 -13.11 2.41
CA GLN A 7 -1.40 -11.87 1.63
C GLN A 7 -0.53 -12.12 0.39
N ALA A 8 -1.11 -12.66 -0.64
CA ALA A 8 -0.51 -12.60 -1.95
C ALA A 8 -0.53 -11.12 -2.33
N ILE A 9 0.60 -10.45 -2.17
CA ILE A 9 0.83 -9.13 -2.76
C ILE A 9 0.56 -9.36 -4.25
N ASP A 10 -0.49 -8.76 -4.78
CA ASP A 10 -0.91 -8.92 -6.17
C ASP A 10 -0.13 -7.96 -7.09
N ALA A 11 1.04 -7.55 -6.63
CA ALA A 11 2.09 -6.83 -7.29
C ALA A 11 3.37 -7.65 -7.20
N LYS A 12 4.33 -7.40 -8.06
CA LYS A 12 5.66 -8.02 -7.91
C LYS A 12 6.45 -7.32 -6.80
N PHE A 13 6.33 -5.99 -6.74
CA PHE A 13 6.90 -5.16 -5.69
C PHE A 13 5.80 -4.22 -5.18
N ASN A 14 5.76 -3.89 -3.93
CA ASN A 14 4.82 -2.96 -3.27
C ASN A 14 3.40 -2.91 -3.87
N GLU A 15 3.22 -2.13 -4.95
CA GLU A 15 1.97 -1.96 -5.72
C GLU A 15 2.27 -2.19 -7.21
N ALA A 16 1.24 -2.42 -8.01
CA ALA A 16 1.33 -2.53 -9.47
C ALA A 16 0.17 -1.79 -10.13
N ALA A 17 0.41 -1.25 -11.32
CA ALA A 17 -0.65 -0.65 -12.12
C ALA A 17 -1.53 -1.74 -12.75
N ASN A 18 -2.84 -1.61 -12.58
CA ASN A 18 -3.84 -2.53 -13.14
C ASN A 18 -4.51 -1.93 -14.37
N PHE A 19 -4.42 -2.62 -15.48
CA PHE A 19 -4.99 -2.24 -16.78
C PHE A 19 -6.18 -3.12 -17.11
N ASN A 20 -7.31 -2.51 -17.44
CA ASN A 20 -8.61 -3.18 -17.61
C ASN A 20 -8.83 -3.78 -19.01
N GLY A 21 -7.90 -3.65 -19.93
CA GLY A 21 -8.00 -4.16 -21.29
C GLY A 21 -8.94 -3.39 -22.23
N THR A 22 -9.55 -2.30 -21.77
CA THR A 22 -10.54 -1.53 -22.56
C THR A 22 -10.23 -0.05 -22.69
N SER A 23 -9.83 0.62 -21.62
CA SER A 23 -9.62 2.08 -21.57
C SER A 23 -8.34 2.51 -20.90
N SER A 24 -7.74 1.66 -20.05
CA SER A 24 -6.56 2.00 -19.23
C SER A 24 -5.33 2.36 -20.05
N ILE A 25 -4.70 3.48 -19.72
CA ILE A 25 -3.49 4.00 -20.36
C ILE A 25 -2.74 4.96 -19.43
N ILE A 26 -1.41 4.87 -19.41
CA ILE A 26 -0.52 5.91 -18.88
C ILE A 26 0.21 6.53 -20.07
N LYS A 27 0.02 7.83 -20.31
CA LYS A 27 0.74 8.57 -21.36
C LYS A 27 1.96 9.26 -20.77
N THR A 28 3.09 9.18 -21.47
CA THR A 28 4.35 9.78 -21.07
C THR A 28 4.92 10.64 -22.21
N ASN A 29 5.90 11.46 -21.90
CA ASN A 29 6.69 12.19 -22.89
C ASN A 29 8.02 11.50 -23.21
N LEU A 30 8.13 10.21 -22.94
CA LEU A 30 9.33 9.42 -23.13
C LEU A 30 9.91 9.59 -24.53
N ASN A 31 11.22 9.81 -24.56
CA ASN A 31 12.03 9.93 -25.76
C ASN A 31 13.37 9.23 -25.54
N SER A 32 13.56 8.05 -26.09
CA SER A 32 14.80 7.30 -25.90
C SER A 32 15.99 7.87 -26.68
N GLY A 33 15.76 8.55 -27.78
CA GLY A 33 16.82 9.19 -28.59
C GLY A 33 17.89 8.26 -29.14
N SER A 34 17.71 6.93 -29.08
CA SER A 34 18.73 5.93 -29.41
C SER A 34 18.23 4.91 -30.41
N ASN A 35 19.16 4.44 -31.28
CA ASN A 35 18.93 3.30 -32.19
C ASN A 35 19.07 1.95 -31.48
N ASN A 36 19.60 1.92 -30.27
CA ASN A 36 19.63 0.78 -29.39
C ASN A 36 18.67 1.04 -28.23
N LEU A 37 17.86 0.10 -27.88
CA LEU A 37 16.78 0.31 -26.90
C LEU A 37 16.48 -0.97 -26.13
N THR A 38 16.12 -0.83 -24.87
CA THR A 38 15.56 -1.93 -24.08
C THR A 38 14.31 -1.47 -23.36
N TYR A 39 13.29 -2.33 -23.37
CA TYR A 39 12.13 -2.27 -22.52
C TYR A 39 12.15 -3.44 -21.54
N SER A 40 11.95 -3.19 -20.28
CA SER A 40 11.81 -4.18 -19.21
C SER A 40 10.56 -3.90 -18.41
N ALA A 41 9.83 -4.94 -18.03
CA ALA A 41 8.68 -4.85 -17.15
C ALA A 41 8.39 -6.19 -16.46
N TRP A 42 7.86 -6.13 -15.25
CA TRP A 42 7.12 -7.24 -14.66
C TRP A 42 5.66 -7.17 -15.09
N ILE A 43 5.09 -8.29 -15.53
CA ILE A 43 3.70 -8.37 -15.97
C ILE A 43 2.97 -9.57 -15.37
N ASN A 44 1.66 -9.39 -15.17
CA ASN A 44 0.74 -10.49 -14.86
C ASN A 44 -0.50 -10.33 -15.74
N ILE A 45 -0.72 -11.26 -16.66
CA ILE A 45 -1.83 -11.21 -17.62
C ILE A 45 -3.11 -11.68 -16.93
N THR A 46 -4.17 -10.88 -16.97
CA THR A 46 -5.51 -11.29 -16.48
C THR A 46 -6.31 -11.97 -17.58
N ALA A 47 -6.18 -11.51 -18.82
CA ALA A 47 -6.77 -12.14 -20.00
C ALA A 47 -5.96 -11.81 -21.25
N ALA A 48 -6.07 -12.61 -22.30
CA ALA A 48 -5.53 -12.27 -23.61
C ALA A 48 -6.11 -10.95 -24.12
N PRO A 49 -5.35 -10.12 -24.85
CA PRO A 49 -5.84 -8.87 -25.41
C PRO A 49 -7.04 -9.11 -26.34
N SER A 50 -8.01 -8.19 -26.35
CA SER A 50 -9.15 -8.23 -27.26
C SER A 50 -8.80 -7.83 -28.70
N GLN A 51 -7.70 -7.11 -28.88
CA GLN A 51 -7.11 -6.71 -30.17
C GLN A 51 -5.91 -7.62 -30.50
N ALA A 52 -5.30 -7.47 -31.67
CA ALA A 52 -4.17 -8.32 -32.10
C ALA A 52 -3.07 -8.46 -31.05
N TYR A 53 -2.84 -7.38 -30.26
CA TYR A 53 -1.92 -7.38 -29.12
C TYR A 53 -2.39 -6.37 -28.05
N GLY A 54 -1.78 -6.44 -26.85
CA GLY A 54 -1.88 -5.44 -25.79
C GLY A 54 -0.50 -4.92 -25.45
N SER A 55 -0.29 -3.61 -25.60
CA SER A 55 1.03 -3.00 -25.37
C SER A 55 1.37 -2.95 -23.89
N ILE A 56 2.54 -3.45 -23.51
CA ILE A 56 3.16 -3.24 -22.18
C ILE A 56 3.79 -1.85 -22.18
N VAL A 57 4.69 -1.57 -23.14
CA VAL A 57 5.30 -0.27 -23.39
C VAL A 57 5.23 0.02 -24.88
N ASP A 58 4.73 1.20 -25.24
CA ASP A 58 4.68 1.72 -26.60
C ASP A 58 5.54 2.99 -26.69
N GLY A 59 6.69 2.87 -27.34
CA GLY A 59 7.66 3.95 -27.52
C GLY A 59 7.54 4.72 -28.83
N ARG A 60 6.38 4.75 -29.48
CA ARG A 60 6.16 5.26 -30.84
C ARG A 60 6.55 6.71 -31.10
N LYS A 61 6.70 7.51 -30.07
CA LYS A 61 7.17 8.88 -30.22
C LYS A 61 8.50 8.94 -30.98
N HIS A 62 9.26 7.84 -30.95
CA HIS A 62 10.62 7.86 -31.51
C HIS A 62 10.98 6.72 -32.45
N PHE A 63 10.36 5.59 -32.60
CA PHE A 63 10.85 4.53 -33.49
C PHE A 63 9.84 3.45 -33.83
N TYR A 64 8.54 3.65 -33.63
CA TYR A 64 7.54 2.60 -33.72
C TYR A 64 7.86 1.34 -32.90
N THR A 65 8.66 1.51 -31.84
CA THR A 65 9.07 0.39 -31.01
C THR A 65 8.01 0.11 -29.94
N PHE A 66 7.73 -1.14 -29.71
CA PHE A 66 6.88 -1.56 -28.61
C PHE A 66 7.22 -2.94 -28.08
N LEU A 67 6.93 -3.13 -26.79
CA LEU A 67 6.89 -4.42 -26.13
C LEU A 67 5.42 -4.73 -25.81
N ALA A 68 4.92 -5.90 -26.21
CA ALA A 68 3.50 -6.23 -26.12
C ALA A 68 3.25 -7.73 -25.90
N ILE A 69 1.99 -8.07 -25.60
CA ILE A 69 1.48 -9.44 -25.56
C ILE A 69 0.50 -9.64 -26.70
N GLY A 70 0.71 -10.67 -27.52
CA GLY A 70 -0.21 -11.08 -28.57
C GLY A 70 -1.45 -11.81 -28.03
N GLN A 71 -2.48 -11.99 -28.87
CA GLN A 71 -3.68 -12.80 -28.54
C GLN A 71 -3.33 -14.25 -28.16
N ASN A 72 -2.25 -14.77 -28.71
CA ASN A 72 -1.69 -16.09 -28.40
C ASN A 72 -0.92 -16.12 -27.06
N ARG A 73 -0.89 -15.00 -26.33
CA ARG A 73 -0.15 -14.81 -25.06
C ARG A 73 1.36 -14.98 -25.18
N LYS A 74 1.91 -14.75 -26.37
CA LYS A 74 3.33 -14.64 -26.56
C LYS A 74 3.79 -13.18 -26.48
N VAL A 75 5.04 -12.98 -26.11
CA VAL A 75 5.67 -11.65 -26.07
C VAL A 75 6.02 -11.21 -27.49
N TRP A 76 5.71 -9.99 -27.83
CA TRP A 76 6.07 -9.36 -29.09
C TRP A 76 6.97 -8.16 -28.84
N LEU A 77 8.11 -8.12 -29.53
CA LEU A 77 9.00 -6.98 -29.61
C LEU A 77 9.05 -6.49 -31.06
N SER A 78 8.64 -5.26 -31.30
CA SER A 78 8.60 -4.70 -32.66
C SER A 78 9.36 -3.38 -32.75
N ASN A 79 9.93 -3.16 -33.92
CA ASN A 79 10.43 -1.88 -34.40
C ASN A 79 9.69 -1.51 -35.69
N ASP A 80 8.38 -1.40 -35.68
CA ASP A 80 7.51 -1.21 -36.84
C ASP A 80 8.09 -0.19 -37.87
N GLN A 81 9.00 -0.68 -38.72
CA GLN A 81 9.40 0.03 -39.94
C GLN A 81 8.31 -0.22 -40.97
N GLN A 82 7.36 0.70 -41.12
CA GLN A 82 6.54 0.70 -42.30
C GLN A 82 7.43 0.87 -43.54
N VAL A 83 7.77 -0.25 -44.17
CA VAL A 83 8.23 -0.22 -45.58
C VAL A 83 7.01 0.19 -46.39
N SER A 84 7.12 1.30 -47.10
CA SER A 84 6.06 1.86 -47.96
C SER A 84 5.45 0.77 -48.83
N GLY A 85 4.19 0.38 -48.52
CA GLY A 85 3.42 -0.60 -49.29
C GLY A 85 2.98 -1.86 -48.57
N ASP A 86 3.37 -2.09 -47.29
CA ASP A 86 2.91 -3.25 -46.52
C ASP A 86 1.71 -2.84 -45.62
N THR A 87 0.55 -3.47 -45.86
CA THR A 87 -0.69 -3.24 -45.08
C THR A 87 -0.91 -4.28 -43.99
N GLY A 88 0.09 -5.12 -43.67
CA GLY A 88 -0.01 -6.20 -42.69
C GLY A 88 1.00 -6.11 -41.55
N ASP A 89 0.51 -6.06 -40.34
CA ASP A 89 1.26 -6.02 -39.06
C ASP A 89 2.16 -7.26 -38.80
N SER A 90 2.26 -8.22 -39.71
CA SER A 90 2.77 -9.58 -39.43
C SER A 90 4.24 -9.82 -39.76
N GLY A 91 4.97 -8.82 -40.29
CA GLY A 91 6.32 -9.07 -40.85
C GLY A 91 7.49 -8.75 -39.93
N TYR A 92 7.34 -8.06 -38.80
CA TYR A 92 8.48 -7.39 -38.15
C TYR A 92 8.61 -7.57 -36.64
N ALA A 93 7.85 -8.42 -36.00
CA ALA A 93 7.98 -8.65 -34.57
C ALA A 93 8.88 -9.86 -34.26
N THR A 94 9.82 -9.71 -33.31
CA THR A 94 10.40 -10.85 -32.62
C THR A 94 9.33 -11.39 -31.69
N GLU A 95 8.88 -12.63 -31.86
CA GLU A 95 7.88 -13.27 -31.03
C GLU A 95 8.53 -14.29 -30.13
N SER A 96 8.11 -14.35 -28.84
CA SER A 96 8.61 -15.36 -27.91
C SER A 96 8.23 -16.79 -28.35
N THR A 97 9.06 -17.77 -28.00
CA THR A 97 8.68 -19.18 -28.12
C THR A 97 7.72 -19.58 -27.01
N THR A 98 7.92 -19.03 -25.81
CA THR A 98 7.12 -19.27 -24.61
C THR A 98 5.74 -18.61 -24.70
N VAL A 99 4.70 -19.39 -24.33
CA VAL A 99 3.32 -18.90 -24.14
C VAL A 99 3.11 -18.65 -22.66
N LEU A 100 2.78 -17.40 -22.30
CA LEU A 100 2.59 -17.00 -20.91
C LEU A 100 1.27 -17.52 -20.33
N SER A 101 1.27 -17.89 -19.06
CA SER A 101 0.07 -18.30 -18.32
C SER A 101 -0.63 -17.09 -17.70
N VAL A 102 -1.96 -17.10 -17.69
CA VAL A 102 -2.78 -16.11 -17.01
C VAL A 102 -2.60 -16.23 -15.50
N GLY A 103 -2.55 -15.10 -14.80
CA GLY A 103 -2.42 -15.04 -13.33
C GLY A 103 -1.00 -15.29 -12.79
N VAL A 104 0.00 -15.45 -13.68
CA VAL A 104 1.39 -15.65 -13.27
C VAL A 104 2.21 -14.40 -13.56
N TRP A 105 3.09 -14.02 -12.64
CA TRP A 105 4.04 -12.94 -12.83
C TRP A 105 5.23 -13.40 -13.66
N TYR A 106 5.57 -12.63 -14.70
CA TYR A 106 6.73 -12.81 -15.55
C TYR A 106 7.53 -11.51 -15.63
N HIS A 107 8.85 -11.62 -15.56
CA HIS A 107 9.74 -10.54 -15.97
C HIS A 107 9.99 -10.65 -17.47
N ILE A 108 9.75 -9.56 -18.19
CA ILE A 108 9.89 -9.52 -19.65
C ILE A 108 10.89 -8.42 -20.01
N VAL A 109 11.89 -8.78 -20.81
CA VAL A 109 12.82 -7.83 -21.42
C VAL A 109 12.80 -7.99 -22.94
N GLY A 110 12.71 -6.87 -23.63
CA GLY A 110 12.87 -6.80 -25.08
C GLY A 110 14.00 -5.83 -25.43
N THR A 111 15.07 -6.31 -26.09
CA THR A 111 16.17 -5.48 -26.55
C THR A 111 16.17 -5.33 -28.07
N LEU A 112 16.44 -4.12 -28.55
CA LEU A 112 16.67 -3.82 -29.96
C LEU A 112 18.09 -3.28 -30.12
N SER A 113 18.88 -3.94 -30.98
CA SER A 113 20.25 -3.57 -31.28
C SER A 113 20.40 -3.30 -32.78
N SER A 114 21.13 -2.26 -33.12
CA SER A 114 21.47 -1.95 -34.53
C SER A 114 22.37 -2.99 -35.17
N THR A 115 23.05 -3.83 -34.38
CA THR A 115 23.97 -4.87 -34.83
C THR A 115 23.41 -6.27 -34.64
N ASP A 116 22.74 -6.55 -33.52
CA ASP A 116 22.36 -7.90 -33.09
C ASP A 116 20.88 -8.20 -33.31
N GLY A 117 20.09 -7.21 -33.74
CA GLY A 117 18.65 -7.35 -33.95
C GLY A 117 17.81 -7.26 -32.68
N GLY A 118 16.66 -7.94 -32.66
CA GLY A 118 15.75 -7.98 -31.53
C GLY A 118 15.91 -9.27 -30.72
N LYS A 119 15.95 -9.15 -29.38
CA LYS A 119 15.96 -10.29 -28.46
C LYS A 119 14.86 -10.14 -27.42
N ILE A 120 14.29 -11.27 -26.99
CA ILE A 120 13.32 -11.36 -25.92
C ILE A 120 13.90 -12.24 -24.81
N TYR A 121 13.81 -11.74 -23.56
CA TYR A 121 14.14 -12.51 -22.37
C TYR A 121 12.87 -12.66 -21.51
N ILE A 122 12.68 -13.86 -20.96
CA ILE A 122 11.58 -14.16 -20.02
C ILE A 122 12.19 -14.72 -18.75
N ASN A 123 11.92 -14.06 -17.62
CA ASN A 123 12.49 -14.43 -16.32
C ASN A 123 14.02 -14.53 -16.35
N GLY A 124 14.68 -13.55 -16.96
CA GLY A 124 16.15 -13.47 -17.08
C GLY A 124 16.78 -14.34 -18.15
N ILE A 125 16.04 -15.24 -18.81
CA ILE A 125 16.57 -16.21 -19.78
C ILE A 125 16.18 -15.77 -21.20
N GLU A 126 17.13 -15.79 -22.14
CA GLU A 126 16.86 -15.53 -23.56
C GLU A 126 15.88 -16.57 -24.12
N ASP A 127 14.73 -16.11 -24.61
CA ASP A 127 13.65 -16.96 -25.13
C ASP A 127 13.66 -17.03 -26.64
N ASN A 128 13.88 -15.89 -27.32
CA ASN A 128 14.01 -15.84 -28.77
C ASN A 128 14.83 -14.63 -29.24
N THR A 129 15.45 -14.78 -30.43
CA THR A 129 16.19 -13.72 -31.08
C THR A 129 15.86 -13.63 -32.57
N SER A 130 15.86 -12.42 -33.13
CA SER A 130 15.64 -12.16 -34.55
C SER A 130 16.75 -11.26 -35.06
N PRO A 131 17.71 -11.81 -35.83
CA PRO A 131 18.94 -11.09 -36.21
C PRO A 131 18.74 -9.93 -37.20
N ASN A 132 17.60 -9.85 -37.88
CA ASN A 132 17.35 -8.85 -38.94
C ASN A 132 16.56 -7.64 -38.46
N ARG A 133 16.55 -7.33 -37.16
CA ARG A 133 15.72 -6.27 -36.57
C ARG A 133 16.58 -5.12 -36.05
N THR A 134 16.84 -4.15 -36.90
CA THR A 134 17.57 -2.93 -36.52
C THR A 134 16.60 -1.81 -36.13
N ALA A 135 16.91 -1.07 -35.07
CA ALA A 135 16.11 0.06 -34.60
C ALA A 135 16.40 1.31 -35.47
N ASN A 136 15.79 1.39 -36.64
CA ASN A 136 16.01 2.51 -37.58
C ASN A 136 14.70 3.09 -38.10
N ALA A 137 13.82 3.55 -37.21
CA ALA A 137 12.59 4.21 -37.62
C ALA A 137 12.65 5.73 -37.43
N PRO A 138 12.07 6.54 -38.32
CA PRO A 138 12.03 7.99 -38.16
C PRO A 138 11.22 8.39 -36.92
N ALA A 139 11.62 9.49 -36.29
CA ALA A 139 10.90 10.05 -35.16
C ALA A 139 9.43 10.33 -35.51
N GLN A 140 8.50 9.89 -34.68
CA GLN A 140 7.07 10.11 -34.83
C GLN A 140 6.56 11.15 -33.82
N THR A 141 5.42 11.77 -34.14
CA THR A 141 4.73 12.72 -33.24
C THR A 141 3.80 12.04 -32.25
N ALA A 142 3.72 10.70 -32.25
CA ALA A 142 2.85 9.93 -31.38
C ALA A 142 3.31 9.98 -29.91
N THR A 143 2.37 9.82 -28.99
CA THR A 143 2.61 9.79 -27.55
C THR A 143 3.13 8.42 -27.13
N SER A 144 4.19 8.34 -26.33
CA SER A 144 4.62 7.10 -25.71
C SER A 144 3.69 6.73 -24.55
N CYS A 145 3.42 5.42 -24.38
CA CYS A 145 2.43 4.94 -23.43
C CYS A 145 2.89 3.67 -22.71
N ILE A 146 2.33 3.45 -21.50
CA ILE A 146 2.41 2.18 -20.76
C ILE A 146 1.01 1.60 -20.69
N GLY A 147 0.89 0.29 -20.89
CA GLY A 147 -0.36 -0.48 -20.83
C GLY A 147 -1.30 -0.29 -22.03
N SER A 148 -0.87 0.46 -23.03
CA SER A 148 -1.66 0.74 -24.22
C SER A 148 -0.82 1.38 -25.32
N ARG A 149 -1.32 1.35 -26.54
CA ARG A 149 -1.00 2.30 -27.61
C ARG A 149 -2.02 3.46 -27.55
N ASP A 150 -1.62 4.69 -27.84
CA ASP A 150 -2.57 5.81 -27.98
C ASP A 150 -3.59 5.49 -29.08
N GLY A 151 -4.86 5.35 -28.69
CA GLY A 151 -5.97 4.96 -29.58
C GLY A 151 -6.32 3.47 -29.64
N GLY A 152 -5.68 2.57 -28.85
CA GLY A 152 -6.06 1.15 -28.84
C GLY A 152 -5.00 0.22 -28.29
N PHE A 153 -5.09 -1.06 -28.61
CA PHE A 153 -4.11 -2.11 -28.27
C PHE A 153 -3.84 -2.20 -26.76
N ARG A 154 -4.92 -2.34 -25.99
CA ARG A 154 -4.93 -2.28 -24.53
C ARG A 154 -4.41 -3.56 -23.92
N PHE A 155 -3.50 -3.44 -22.97
CA PHE A 155 -3.06 -4.53 -22.09
C PHE A 155 -4.17 -4.86 -21.08
N ASN A 156 -4.36 -6.14 -20.80
CA ASN A 156 -5.32 -6.62 -19.80
C ASN A 156 -4.57 -7.39 -18.71
N GLY A 157 -4.34 -6.75 -17.58
CA GLY A 157 -3.56 -7.31 -16.50
C GLY A 157 -2.81 -6.26 -15.70
N LYS A 158 -1.76 -6.67 -15.02
CA LYS A 158 -0.95 -5.83 -14.15
C LYS A 158 0.43 -5.64 -14.75
N ILE A 159 0.96 -4.43 -14.60
CA ILE A 159 2.33 -4.06 -14.98
C ILE A 159 3.00 -3.43 -13.76
N ASP A 160 4.25 -3.79 -13.55
CA ASP A 160 5.06 -3.33 -12.44
C ASP A 160 6.51 -3.11 -12.90
N GLN A 161 7.25 -2.21 -12.26
CA GLN A 161 8.68 -1.96 -12.46
C GLN A 161 9.10 -1.82 -13.93
N VAL A 162 8.44 -0.91 -14.66
CA VAL A 162 8.82 -0.64 -16.05
C VAL A 162 10.15 0.13 -16.09
N ARG A 163 11.12 -0.39 -16.84
CA ARG A 163 12.40 0.29 -17.11
C ARG A 163 12.65 0.44 -18.58
N ILE A 164 13.29 1.54 -18.96
CA ILE A 164 13.60 1.88 -20.35
C ILE A 164 15.06 2.30 -20.40
N PHE A 165 15.80 1.68 -21.32
CA PHE A 165 17.22 1.92 -21.51
C PHE A 165 17.46 2.46 -22.92
N ASN A 166 18.42 3.35 -23.07
CA ASN A 166 18.88 3.84 -24.38
C ASN A 166 20.01 2.97 -24.98
N THR A 167 20.16 1.76 -24.48
CA THR A 167 21.09 0.72 -24.91
C THR A 167 20.33 -0.59 -25.09
N ALA A 168 20.90 -1.52 -25.89
CA ALA A 168 20.51 -2.91 -25.86
C ALA A 168 21.29 -3.59 -24.73
N ILE A 169 20.63 -3.92 -23.61
CA ILE A 169 21.30 -4.57 -22.47
C ILE A 169 21.70 -5.99 -22.79
N THR A 170 22.68 -6.50 -22.05
CA THR A 170 23.22 -7.87 -22.19
C THR A 170 22.29 -8.91 -21.55
N ALA A 171 22.56 -10.18 -21.78
CA ALA A 171 21.85 -11.29 -21.16
C ALA A 171 22.05 -11.30 -19.62
N GLU A 172 23.27 -10.99 -19.17
CA GLU A 172 23.60 -10.89 -17.75
C GLU A 172 22.81 -9.75 -17.07
N GLU A 173 22.75 -8.58 -17.70
CA GLU A 173 21.95 -7.44 -17.20
C GLU A 173 20.45 -7.74 -17.19
N ALA A 174 19.94 -8.56 -18.12
CA ALA A 174 18.54 -9.02 -18.13
C ALA A 174 18.26 -10.03 -16.99
N GLU A 175 19.24 -10.88 -16.67
CA GLU A 175 19.19 -11.78 -15.51
C GLU A 175 19.25 -11.01 -14.19
N ASP A 176 20.11 -9.99 -14.09
CA ASP A 176 20.20 -9.09 -12.94
C ASP A 176 18.85 -8.41 -12.63
N LEU A 177 18.17 -7.89 -13.67
CA LEU A 177 16.84 -7.29 -13.54
C LEU A 177 15.77 -8.28 -13.03
N TYR A 178 15.91 -9.55 -13.35
CA TYR A 178 14.99 -10.59 -12.87
C TYR A 178 15.29 -11.02 -11.44
N THR A 179 16.58 -11.15 -11.08
CA THR A 179 17.02 -11.75 -9.80
C THR A 179 17.08 -10.76 -8.66
N ASP A 180 17.34 -9.48 -8.94
CA ASP A 180 17.39 -8.46 -7.90
C ASP A 180 15.99 -7.96 -7.54
N GLU A 181 15.49 -8.43 -6.41
CA GLU A 181 14.16 -8.13 -5.88
C GLU A 181 14.20 -7.10 -4.75
N THR A 182 15.23 -6.25 -4.67
CA THR A 182 15.30 -5.26 -3.59
C THR A 182 14.54 -3.97 -3.93
N THR A 183 13.83 -3.40 -2.96
CA THR A 183 13.19 -2.09 -3.10
C THR A 183 14.19 -0.96 -3.36
N THR A 184 15.47 -1.18 -3.05
CA THR A 184 16.54 -0.20 -3.25
C THR A 184 16.93 -0.11 -4.72
N THR A 185 17.05 -1.24 -5.42
CA THR A 185 17.36 -1.28 -6.86
C THR A 185 16.18 -0.82 -7.70
N ALA A 186 14.94 -1.11 -7.29
CA ALA A 186 13.74 -0.58 -7.92
C ALA A 186 13.69 0.97 -7.90
N ALA A 187 14.27 1.61 -6.89
CA ALA A 187 14.26 3.06 -6.70
C ALA A 187 15.47 3.80 -7.32
N THR A 188 16.25 3.17 -8.20
CA THR A 188 17.39 3.81 -8.86
C THR A 188 17.39 3.59 -10.38
N LEU A 189 17.88 4.61 -11.13
CA LEU A 189 18.17 4.46 -12.56
C LEU A 189 19.49 3.72 -12.84
N ASN A 190 20.42 3.67 -11.88
CA ASN A 190 21.70 2.99 -12.06
C ASN A 190 21.60 1.51 -11.71
N PHE A 191 20.60 0.81 -12.31
CA PHE A 191 20.47 -0.64 -12.16
C PHE A 191 19.92 -1.27 -13.47
N PRO A 192 20.57 -2.29 -14.03
CA PRO A 192 21.95 -2.73 -13.72
C PRO A 192 22.97 -1.60 -13.87
N ALA A 193 24.07 -1.64 -13.13
CA ALA A 193 25.03 -0.55 -13.08
C ALA A 193 25.65 -0.29 -14.45
N GLY A 194 25.51 0.94 -14.95
CA GLY A 194 26.06 1.34 -16.27
C GLY A 194 25.22 0.93 -17.48
N ALA A 195 24.08 0.23 -17.31
CA ALA A 195 23.24 -0.25 -18.42
C ALA A 195 22.51 0.86 -19.20
N GLY A 196 22.56 2.12 -18.74
CA GLY A 196 21.98 3.26 -19.46
C GLY A 196 20.46 3.39 -19.31
N CYS A 197 19.91 3.07 -18.15
CA CYS A 197 18.49 3.29 -17.84
C CYS A 197 18.18 4.78 -17.87
N ILE A 198 17.21 5.19 -18.68
CA ILE A 198 16.80 6.60 -18.84
C ILE A 198 15.48 6.92 -18.14
N ALA A 199 14.62 5.92 -17.93
CA ALA A 199 13.36 6.07 -17.21
C ALA A 199 13.03 4.79 -16.46
N ALA A 200 12.50 4.93 -15.24
CA ALA A 200 11.98 3.82 -14.45
C ALA A 200 10.69 4.22 -13.74
N TYR A 201 9.64 3.45 -13.99
CA TYR A 201 8.31 3.63 -13.42
C TYR A 201 8.07 2.49 -12.43
N GLN A 202 8.05 2.81 -11.14
CA GLN A 202 7.75 1.83 -10.11
C GLN A 202 6.29 1.37 -10.13
N LEU A 203 5.39 2.24 -10.62
CA LEU A 203 3.94 2.03 -10.68
C LEU A 203 3.31 1.78 -9.30
N ASP A 204 3.95 2.30 -8.26
CA ASP A 204 3.53 2.29 -6.87
C ASP A 204 2.54 3.44 -6.59
N GLY A 205 1.30 3.32 -7.05
CA GLY A 205 0.24 4.31 -6.85
C GLY A 205 0.21 5.48 -7.83
N ASN A 206 1.18 5.58 -8.74
CA ASN A 206 1.23 6.63 -9.77
C ASN A 206 2.01 6.19 -11.02
N GLY A 207 2.04 7.04 -12.05
CA GLY A 207 2.81 6.85 -13.28
C GLY A 207 4.08 7.70 -13.34
N ASP A 208 4.67 8.08 -12.20
CA ASP A 208 5.85 8.92 -12.16
C ASP A 208 7.12 8.11 -12.48
N ASP A 209 7.96 8.70 -13.33
CA ASP A 209 9.33 8.23 -13.56
C ASP A 209 10.22 8.72 -12.41
N ILE A 210 11.04 7.85 -11.85
CA ILE A 210 11.92 8.18 -10.70
C ILE A 210 12.95 9.27 -11.01
N SER A 211 13.29 9.53 -12.29
CA SER A 211 14.12 10.69 -12.67
C SER A 211 13.33 12.00 -12.66
N GLY A 212 12.00 11.94 -12.69
CA GLY A 212 11.09 13.06 -12.88
C GLY A 212 11.05 13.62 -14.32
N THR A 213 11.86 13.10 -15.23
CA THR A 213 11.99 13.62 -16.60
C THR A 213 10.85 13.15 -17.51
N TYR A 214 10.44 11.90 -17.38
CA TYR A 214 9.47 11.25 -18.25
C TYR A 214 8.20 10.79 -17.50
N SER A 215 7.88 11.43 -16.39
CA SER A 215 6.67 11.15 -15.61
C SER A 215 5.40 11.20 -16.47
N ALA A 216 4.36 10.54 -16.00
CA ALA A 216 3.09 10.48 -16.69
C ALA A 216 2.54 11.89 -16.96
N THR A 217 2.17 12.16 -18.20
CA THR A 217 1.47 13.38 -18.59
C THR A 217 -0.03 13.27 -18.43
N SER A 218 -0.56 12.05 -18.46
CA SER A 218 -1.92 11.71 -18.09
C SER A 218 -2.06 10.21 -17.79
N THR A 219 -2.99 9.88 -16.90
CA THR A 219 -3.39 8.51 -16.55
C THR A 219 -4.90 8.41 -16.70
N THR A 220 -5.39 7.39 -17.41
CA THR A 220 -6.82 7.16 -17.61
C THR A 220 -7.17 5.74 -17.22
N ASP A 221 -8.16 5.56 -16.36
CA ASP A 221 -8.73 4.26 -15.92
C ASP A 221 -7.69 3.22 -15.49
N VAL A 222 -6.54 3.66 -15.00
CA VAL A 222 -5.51 2.80 -14.40
C VAL A 222 -5.81 2.70 -12.91
N GLY A 223 -6.18 1.50 -12.45
CA GLY A 223 -6.22 1.17 -11.04
C GLY A 223 -4.80 0.83 -10.57
N TYR A 224 -4.45 1.24 -9.38
CA TYR A 224 -3.27 0.68 -8.71
C TYR A 224 -3.76 -0.39 -7.74
N THR A 225 -2.95 -1.41 -7.53
CA THR A 225 -3.29 -2.44 -6.56
C THR A 225 -3.29 -1.81 -5.18
N GLY A 226 -4.46 -1.33 -4.77
CA GLY A 226 -4.68 -0.73 -3.46
C GLY A 226 -4.75 -1.79 -2.36
N LEU A 227 -5.44 -1.45 -1.29
CA LEU A 227 -5.75 -2.42 -0.24
C LEU A 227 -6.43 -3.65 -0.86
N LYS A 228 -5.99 -4.86 -0.48
CA LYS A 228 -6.61 -6.10 -0.93
C LYS A 228 -7.72 -6.57 0.00
N PHE A 229 -8.20 -5.68 0.80
CA PHE A 229 -9.26 -5.91 1.77
C PHE A 229 -10.14 -4.68 1.88
N GLN A 230 -11.38 -4.89 2.25
CA GLN A 230 -12.24 -3.83 2.72
C GLN A 230 -11.71 -3.38 4.09
N PRO A 231 -11.28 -2.11 4.25
CA PRO A 231 -10.86 -1.64 5.56
C PRO A 231 -12.05 -1.57 6.53
N ASP A 232 -11.79 -1.90 7.78
CA ASP A 232 -12.76 -1.80 8.88
C ASP A 232 -12.47 -0.61 9.78
N LEU A 233 -11.23 -0.14 9.82
CA LEU A 233 -10.84 1.15 10.39
C LEU A 233 -9.95 1.87 9.39
N VAL A 234 -10.27 3.12 9.10
CA VAL A 234 -9.47 4.04 8.28
C VAL A 234 -9.10 5.25 9.14
N TRP A 235 -7.82 5.52 9.28
CA TRP A 235 -7.28 6.70 9.95
C TRP A 235 -6.55 7.56 8.93
N ILE A 236 -7.09 8.74 8.60
CA ILE A 236 -6.57 9.65 7.57
C ILE A 236 -5.99 10.91 8.22
N LYS A 237 -4.85 11.38 7.69
CA LYS A 237 -4.27 12.68 8.01
C LYS A 237 -3.82 13.40 6.74
N ARG A 238 -4.23 14.64 6.58
CA ARG A 238 -3.67 15.55 5.57
C ARG A 238 -2.27 15.97 5.97
N ARG A 239 -1.34 15.94 5.00
CA ARG A 239 0.09 16.24 5.20
C ARG A 239 0.45 17.67 4.81
N THR A 240 -0.28 18.27 3.88
CA THR A 240 0.01 19.61 3.32
C THR A 240 -0.67 20.75 4.06
N ALA A 241 -1.58 20.49 4.98
CA ALA A 241 -2.19 21.48 5.84
C ALA A 241 -2.12 20.98 7.29
N PRO A 242 -1.14 21.43 8.06
CA PRO A 242 -0.92 20.94 9.41
C PRO A 242 -2.12 21.17 10.35
N ALA A 243 -2.93 22.19 10.10
CA ALA A 243 -4.11 22.50 10.92
C ALA A 243 -5.30 21.53 10.75
N ASP A 244 -5.25 20.58 9.81
CA ASP A 244 -6.33 19.61 9.65
C ASP A 244 -6.31 18.51 10.71
N LEU A 245 -7.52 18.01 11.06
CA LEU A 245 -7.69 16.98 12.07
C LEU A 245 -7.27 15.59 11.54
N HIS A 246 -6.95 14.69 12.44
CA HIS A 246 -6.84 13.27 12.18
C HIS A 246 -8.24 12.65 12.16
N VAL A 247 -8.66 12.09 11.04
CA VAL A 247 -10.01 11.53 10.83
C VAL A 247 -9.99 10.02 10.99
N LEU A 248 -10.79 9.48 11.91
CA LEU A 248 -11.00 8.04 12.13
C LEU A 248 -12.44 7.68 11.78
N THR A 249 -12.60 6.72 10.88
CA THR A 249 -13.89 6.15 10.48
C THR A 249 -13.78 4.62 10.51
N ASP A 250 -14.79 3.95 11.06
CA ASP A 250 -14.81 2.49 11.15
C ASP A 250 -16.15 1.89 10.71
N SER A 251 -16.11 0.60 10.37
CA SER A 251 -17.24 -0.13 9.83
C SER A 251 -18.28 -0.56 10.87
N VAL A 252 -17.99 -0.43 12.17
CA VAL A 252 -18.96 -0.69 13.26
C VAL A 252 -19.90 0.50 13.45
N ARG A 253 -19.37 1.74 13.36
CA ARG A 253 -20.15 2.98 13.39
C ARG A 253 -20.77 3.33 12.05
N GLY A 254 -20.10 2.95 10.96
CA GLY A 254 -20.48 3.26 9.59
C GLY A 254 -19.72 4.44 8.99
N VAL A 255 -19.69 4.52 7.66
CA VAL A 255 -18.85 5.43 6.87
C VAL A 255 -19.07 6.91 7.14
N ARG A 256 -20.28 7.29 7.54
CA ARG A 256 -20.65 8.71 7.80
C ARG A 256 -20.16 9.23 9.15
N TYR A 257 -19.84 8.35 10.10
CA TYR A 257 -19.47 8.74 11.46
C TYR A 257 -17.96 8.82 11.62
N GLN A 258 -17.50 9.98 12.11
CA GLN A 258 -16.08 10.25 12.25
C GLN A 258 -15.74 10.68 13.67
N LEU A 259 -14.57 10.28 14.10
CA LEU A 259 -13.90 10.74 15.30
C LEU A 259 -12.57 11.39 14.91
N PHE A 260 -12.02 12.19 15.80
CA PHE A 260 -10.74 12.85 15.61
C PHE A 260 -9.81 12.51 16.77
N SER A 261 -8.65 11.89 16.48
CA SER A 261 -7.72 11.45 17.53
C SER A 261 -7.11 12.60 18.31
N ASN A 262 -7.17 13.79 17.77
CA ASN A 262 -6.63 15.02 18.34
C ASN A 262 -7.71 15.94 18.92
N GLN A 263 -8.91 15.43 19.18
CA GLN A 263 -10.01 16.17 19.83
C GLN A 263 -10.84 15.25 20.73
N ASP A 264 -11.39 15.84 21.77
CA ASP A 264 -12.30 15.19 22.72
C ASP A 264 -13.79 15.25 22.30
N ASP A 265 -14.11 15.82 21.15
CA ASP A 265 -15.46 15.94 20.62
C ASP A 265 -16.19 14.60 20.50
N ALA A 266 -17.51 14.63 20.59
CA ALA A 266 -18.39 13.55 20.19
C ALA A 266 -18.24 13.25 18.68
N GLN A 267 -18.70 12.08 18.24
CA GLN A 267 -18.62 11.71 16.82
C GLN A 267 -19.36 12.73 15.93
N SER A 268 -18.76 13.04 14.80
CA SER A 268 -19.33 13.89 13.77
C SER A 268 -20.04 13.04 12.73
N ASP A 269 -21.30 13.39 12.42
CA ASP A 269 -22.04 12.83 11.28
C ASP A 269 -21.76 13.67 10.03
N ASN A 270 -21.03 13.12 9.07
CA ASN A 270 -20.65 13.86 7.86
C ASN A 270 -20.55 12.93 6.63
N LEU A 271 -21.45 13.14 5.67
CA LEU A 271 -21.53 12.39 4.41
C LEU A 271 -20.46 12.77 3.38
N ASN A 272 -19.69 13.84 3.62
CA ASN A 272 -18.79 14.42 2.63
C ASN A 272 -17.32 14.03 2.82
N ARG A 273 -17.02 12.87 3.43
CA ARG A 273 -15.63 12.41 3.61
C ARG A 273 -15.44 11.00 3.06
N ILE A 274 -15.52 9.97 3.90
CA ILE A 274 -15.57 8.59 3.41
C ILE A 274 -17.02 8.26 3.09
N THR A 275 -17.28 7.76 1.89
CA THR A 275 -18.63 7.43 1.41
C THR A 275 -18.88 5.95 1.29
N ALA A 276 -17.82 5.14 1.16
CA ALA A 276 -17.91 3.68 1.13
C ALA A 276 -16.63 3.04 1.66
N PHE A 277 -16.78 1.88 2.29
CA PHE A 277 -15.72 0.89 2.45
C PHE A 277 -15.88 -0.14 1.32
N ASP A 278 -14.96 -0.13 0.37
CA ASP A 278 -15.00 -0.97 -0.82
C ASP A 278 -14.22 -2.26 -0.61
N ALA A 279 -14.46 -3.27 -1.42
CA ALA A 279 -13.80 -4.57 -1.31
C ALA A 279 -12.26 -4.49 -1.33
N ASN A 280 -11.70 -3.44 -1.94
CA ASN A 280 -10.26 -3.23 -2.08
C ASN A 280 -9.82 -1.84 -1.62
N GLY A 281 -10.54 -1.21 -0.71
CA GLY A 281 -10.21 0.14 -0.27
C GLY A 281 -11.40 0.91 0.31
N PHE A 282 -11.43 2.20 0.06
CA PHE A 282 -12.52 3.08 0.48
C PHE A 282 -12.71 4.21 -0.54
N THR A 283 -13.93 4.72 -0.67
CA THR A 283 -14.27 5.84 -1.54
C THR A 283 -14.38 7.13 -0.76
N LEU A 284 -13.80 8.21 -1.29
CA LEU A 284 -13.89 9.56 -0.76
C LEU A 284 -14.92 10.39 -1.53
N SER A 285 -15.60 11.30 -0.84
CA SER A 285 -16.44 12.32 -1.49
C SER A 285 -15.61 13.31 -2.30
N GLY A 286 -16.14 13.79 -3.42
CA GLY A 286 -15.50 14.82 -4.26
C GLY A 286 -15.37 16.20 -3.61
N SER A 287 -16.06 16.46 -2.48
CA SER A 287 -16.04 17.74 -1.74
C SER A 287 -15.59 17.59 -0.30
N GLY A 288 -14.91 16.50 0.05
CA GLY A 288 -14.54 16.15 1.42
C GLY A 288 -13.38 16.98 1.94
N THR A 289 -13.66 18.09 2.64
CA THR A 289 -12.63 18.79 3.43
C THR A 289 -11.93 17.83 4.41
N ARG A 290 -10.63 18.04 4.65
CA ARG A 290 -9.75 17.24 5.53
C ARG A 290 -9.34 15.87 5.00
N VAL A 291 -10.02 15.31 4.00
CA VAL A 291 -9.69 13.97 3.43
C VAL A 291 -9.54 13.97 1.92
N ASN A 292 -10.03 14.99 1.20
CA ASN A 292 -10.00 15.09 -0.27
C ASN A 292 -10.02 16.53 -0.78
N ASP A 293 -9.22 17.43 -0.21
CA ASP A 293 -9.07 18.79 -0.74
C ASP A 293 -8.14 18.83 -1.95
N SER A 294 -8.48 19.65 -2.93
CA SER A 294 -7.65 19.86 -4.13
C SER A 294 -6.23 20.28 -3.75
N GLY A 295 -5.23 19.61 -4.34
CA GLY A 295 -3.81 19.83 -4.05
C GLY A 295 -3.34 19.34 -2.68
N GLY A 296 -4.20 18.69 -1.89
CA GLY A 296 -3.84 18.06 -0.62
C GLY A 296 -3.13 16.72 -0.82
N THR A 297 -2.11 16.46 -0.01
CA THR A 297 -1.51 15.13 0.11
C THR A 297 -1.88 14.50 1.45
N TYR A 298 -2.16 13.21 1.44
CA TYR A 298 -2.70 12.50 2.58
C TYR A 298 -1.89 11.25 2.90
N VAL A 299 -2.06 10.75 4.12
CA VAL A 299 -1.75 9.37 4.51
C VAL A 299 -2.99 8.75 5.11
N ALA A 300 -3.23 7.47 4.81
CA ALA A 300 -4.30 6.68 5.40
C ALA A 300 -3.73 5.36 5.91
N TRP A 301 -3.92 5.09 7.20
CA TRP A 301 -3.63 3.80 7.80
C TRP A 301 -4.93 3.01 7.90
N ASN A 302 -4.87 1.73 7.53
CA ASN A 302 -6.05 0.90 7.34
C ASN A 302 -5.90 -0.43 8.08
N TRP A 303 -6.94 -0.82 8.81
CA TRP A 303 -7.00 -2.10 9.52
C TRP A 303 -8.18 -2.93 9.03
N TYR A 304 -7.97 -4.23 8.98
CA TYR A 304 -8.91 -5.22 8.49
C TYR A 304 -9.45 -6.06 9.63
N ALA A 305 -10.77 -6.12 9.78
CA ALA A 305 -11.49 -6.87 10.81
C ALA A 305 -12.78 -7.50 10.23
N PRO A 306 -12.66 -8.50 9.34
CA PRO A 306 -13.76 -8.98 8.50
C PRO A 306 -14.85 -9.72 9.26
N THR A 307 -14.52 -10.30 10.43
CA THR A 307 -15.46 -11.16 11.17
C THR A 307 -16.31 -10.34 12.11
N SER A 308 -17.62 -10.29 11.84
CA SER A 308 -18.61 -9.67 12.73
C SER A 308 -19.12 -10.64 13.78
N GLN A 309 -19.26 -10.15 15.01
CA GLN A 309 -19.80 -10.91 16.13
C GLN A 309 -20.59 -9.98 17.05
N THR A 310 -21.70 -10.50 17.61
CA THR A 310 -22.35 -9.90 18.78
C THR A 310 -22.08 -10.79 19.97
N ASN A 311 -21.53 -10.23 21.04
CA ASN A 311 -21.36 -10.94 22.31
C ASN A 311 -22.40 -10.41 23.30
N ASN A 312 -23.33 -11.26 23.71
CA ASN A 312 -24.37 -10.89 24.64
C ASN A 312 -23.84 -10.78 26.08
N SER A 313 -24.47 -9.94 26.88
CA SER A 313 -24.25 -9.90 28.31
C SER A 313 -24.40 -11.28 28.94
N GLY A 314 -23.51 -11.62 29.87
CA GLY A 314 -23.44 -12.93 30.50
C GLY A 314 -22.69 -14.01 29.70
N THR A 315 -22.21 -13.68 28.50
CA THR A 315 -21.44 -14.61 27.65
C THR A 315 -19.94 -14.28 27.68
N ASN A 316 -19.09 -15.28 27.74
CA ASN A 316 -17.62 -15.14 27.78
C ASN A 316 -17.10 -14.22 28.93
N GLY A 317 -17.83 -14.10 30.03
CA GLY A 317 -17.46 -13.23 31.14
C GLY A 317 -17.82 -11.74 30.96
N ALA A 318 -18.50 -11.36 29.88
CA ALA A 318 -18.94 -10.00 29.65
C ALA A 318 -20.18 -9.63 30.47
N SER A 319 -20.17 -8.45 31.09
CA SER A 319 -21.35 -7.91 31.82
C SER A 319 -22.31 -7.14 30.92
N VAL A 320 -21.85 -6.72 29.74
CA VAL A 320 -22.63 -5.95 28.75
C VAL A 320 -22.58 -6.60 27.37
N THR A 321 -23.61 -6.34 26.58
CA THR A 321 -23.62 -6.73 25.16
C THR A 321 -22.69 -5.83 24.36
N SER A 322 -21.87 -6.41 23.50
CA SER A 322 -20.98 -5.68 22.59
C SER A 322 -21.13 -6.16 21.14
N THR A 323 -21.02 -5.21 20.20
CA THR A 323 -20.84 -5.48 18.75
C THR A 323 -19.36 -5.44 18.44
N ILE A 324 -18.87 -6.49 17.80
CA ILE A 324 -17.44 -6.70 17.57
C ILE A 324 -17.20 -6.93 16.08
N LYS A 325 -16.20 -6.26 15.53
CA LYS A 325 -15.52 -6.68 14.31
C LYS A 325 -14.09 -7.05 14.63
N LYS A 326 -13.59 -8.18 14.11
CA LYS A 326 -12.31 -8.72 14.51
C LYS A 326 -11.53 -9.37 13.38
N ASN A 327 -10.21 -9.37 13.57
CA ASN A 327 -9.24 -10.19 12.86
C ASN A 327 -8.31 -10.82 13.91
N VAL A 328 -8.55 -12.06 14.26
CA VAL A 328 -7.77 -12.77 15.30
C VAL A 328 -6.31 -12.96 14.86
N ASP A 329 -6.10 -13.28 13.58
CA ASP A 329 -4.77 -13.50 13.01
C ASP A 329 -3.92 -12.22 12.99
N ALA A 330 -4.56 -11.06 12.86
CA ALA A 330 -3.90 -9.75 12.92
C ALA A 330 -3.88 -9.15 14.34
N GLY A 331 -4.51 -9.79 15.32
CA GLY A 331 -4.61 -9.29 16.68
C GLY A 331 -5.32 -7.94 16.79
N PHE A 332 -6.38 -7.74 16.02
CA PHE A 332 -7.12 -6.47 15.97
C PHE A 332 -8.63 -6.66 16.09
N SER A 333 -9.28 -5.80 16.90
CA SER A 333 -10.74 -5.73 16.91
C SER A 333 -11.27 -4.31 17.16
N ILE A 334 -12.49 -4.08 16.68
CA ILE A 334 -13.31 -2.88 16.90
C ILE A 334 -14.50 -3.32 17.73
N VAL A 335 -14.71 -2.69 18.88
CA VAL A 335 -15.71 -3.11 19.86
C VAL A 335 -16.60 -1.91 20.22
N LYS A 336 -17.91 -2.07 20.09
CA LYS A 336 -18.89 -1.06 20.47
C LYS A 336 -19.86 -1.60 21.52
N TRP A 337 -20.14 -0.83 22.57
CA TRP A 337 -21.14 -1.11 23.59
C TRP A 337 -21.81 0.17 24.06
N THR A 338 -22.94 0.04 24.75
CA THR A 338 -23.63 1.17 25.39
C THR A 338 -23.22 1.27 26.86
N ALA A 339 -22.89 2.48 27.30
CA ALA A 339 -22.52 2.76 28.69
C ALA A 339 -23.65 2.43 29.67
N THR A 340 -23.30 1.91 30.83
CA THR A 340 -24.25 1.54 31.88
C THR A 340 -24.10 2.36 33.13
N ASN A 341 -23.16 3.31 33.14
CA ASN A 341 -22.77 4.13 34.31
C ASN A 341 -22.18 3.27 35.45
N ASN A 342 -21.47 2.20 35.13
CA ASN A 342 -20.88 1.25 36.07
C ASN A 342 -19.49 0.76 35.56
N THR A 343 -18.86 -0.07 36.41
CA THR A 343 -17.73 -0.91 35.94
C THR A 343 -18.28 -2.09 35.18
N ASN A 344 -17.84 -2.27 33.94
CA ASN A 344 -18.26 -3.31 33.03
C ASN A 344 -17.09 -4.16 32.58
N THR A 345 -17.36 -5.43 32.30
CA THR A 345 -16.50 -6.31 31.53
C THR A 345 -17.04 -6.41 30.10
N ILE A 346 -16.19 -6.12 29.11
CA ILE A 346 -16.55 -6.00 27.69
C ILE A 346 -15.81 -7.07 26.89
N ALA A 347 -16.52 -7.88 26.15
CA ALA A 347 -15.91 -8.85 25.25
C ALA A 347 -15.28 -8.14 24.03
N HIS A 348 -14.07 -8.57 23.61
CA HIS A 348 -13.30 -7.95 22.53
C HIS A 348 -12.99 -8.88 21.34
N GLY A 349 -13.17 -10.18 21.51
CA GLY A 349 -13.15 -11.16 20.41
C GLY A 349 -11.78 -11.53 19.83
N ILE A 350 -10.68 -11.07 20.39
CA ILE A 350 -9.29 -11.50 20.11
C ILE A 350 -8.71 -12.18 21.35
N ASP A 351 -7.45 -12.57 21.36
CA ASP A 351 -6.77 -12.95 22.59
C ASP A 351 -6.41 -11.69 23.41
N THR A 352 -5.63 -11.79 24.46
CA THR A 352 -5.36 -10.72 25.44
C THR A 352 -4.80 -9.44 24.77
N PRO A 353 -5.58 -8.34 24.66
CA PRO A 353 -5.09 -7.09 24.09
C PRO A 353 -4.12 -6.38 25.03
N GLN A 354 -3.00 -5.90 24.49
CA GLN A 354 -2.00 -5.11 25.20
C GLN A 354 -2.16 -3.59 24.97
N LEU A 355 -2.90 -3.18 23.95
CA LEU A 355 -3.25 -1.79 23.69
C LEU A 355 -4.74 -1.69 23.39
N ILE A 356 -5.46 -0.81 24.13
CA ILE A 356 -6.89 -0.53 23.90
C ILE A 356 -7.09 0.98 23.88
N ILE A 357 -7.59 1.50 22.77
CA ILE A 357 -7.89 2.90 22.56
C ILE A 357 -9.41 3.07 22.62
N ILE A 358 -9.93 3.82 23.60
CA ILE A 358 -11.35 3.90 23.94
C ILE A 358 -11.86 5.33 23.80
N LYS A 359 -13.05 5.50 23.20
CA LYS A 359 -13.72 6.80 23.04
C LYS A 359 -15.22 6.69 23.30
N ALA A 360 -15.77 7.55 24.18
CA ALA A 360 -17.21 7.79 24.22
C ALA A 360 -17.60 8.55 22.95
N ILE A 361 -18.58 8.06 22.20
CA ILE A 361 -18.87 8.57 20.86
C ILE A 361 -20.04 9.56 20.81
N ASP A 362 -20.90 9.56 21.83
CA ASP A 362 -22.08 10.42 21.87
C ASP A 362 -21.90 11.65 22.75
N VAL A 363 -20.81 11.74 23.49
CA VAL A 363 -20.48 12.85 24.41
C VAL A 363 -19.01 13.27 24.24
N THR A 364 -18.74 14.53 24.58
CA THR A 364 -17.37 15.05 24.69
C THR A 364 -16.61 14.31 25.80
N SER A 365 -15.48 13.69 25.45
CA SER A 365 -14.62 12.97 26.39
C SER A 365 -13.25 12.76 25.78
N ASN A 366 -12.19 12.76 26.58
CA ASN A 366 -10.87 12.37 26.10
C ASN A 366 -10.83 10.91 25.59
N TRP A 367 -9.91 10.62 24.71
CA TRP A 367 -9.56 9.28 24.30
C TRP A 367 -8.76 8.56 25.39
N GLN A 368 -9.37 7.62 26.06
CA GLN A 368 -8.73 6.83 27.11
C GLN A 368 -7.92 5.68 26.50
N VAL A 369 -6.68 5.49 26.94
CA VAL A 369 -5.83 4.42 26.42
C VAL A 369 -5.32 3.55 27.56
N TYR A 370 -5.66 2.25 27.47
CA TYR A 370 -4.96 1.20 28.19
C TYR A 370 -3.73 0.76 27.39
N ALA A 371 -2.59 0.72 28.03
CA ALA A 371 -1.37 0.13 27.49
C ALA A 371 -0.75 -0.80 28.55
N GLU A 372 -0.63 -2.08 28.22
CA GLU A 372 -0.10 -3.10 29.15
C GLU A 372 1.22 -2.67 29.79
N PRO A 373 2.18 -2.08 29.03
CA PRO A 373 3.43 -1.63 29.63
C PRO A 373 3.31 -0.49 30.65
N ALA A 374 2.24 0.29 30.61
CA ALA A 374 1.99 1.33 31.63
C ALA A 374 1.37 0.76 32.91
N GLY A 375 0.80 -0.43 32.85
CA GLY A 375 0.08 -1.10 33.93
C GLY A 375 -1.42 -0.82 33.93
N ASN A 376 -2.17 -1.67 34.63
CA ASN A 376 -3.64 -1.66 34.65
C ASN A 376 -4.25 -0.60 35.60
N ASN A 377 -3.43 0.05 36.42
CA ASN A 377 -3.81 1.17 37.29
C ASN A 377 -3.44 2.55 36.72
N LYS A 378 -2.97 2.58 35.46
CA LYS A 378 -2.65 3.81 34.73
C LYS A 378 -3.41 3.91 33.43
N LYS A 379 -3.60 5.15 32.97
CA LYS A 379 -4.13 5.48 31.64
C LYS A 379 -3.22 6.44 30.91
N LEU A 380 -3.22 6.37 29.62
CA LEU A 380 -2.76 7.41 28.71
C LEU A 380 -3.95 8.09 28.04
N ILE A 381 -3.74 9.23 27.44
CA ILE A 381 -4.77 10.01 26.72
C ILE A 381 -4.23 10.26 25.29
N LEU A 382 -4.96 9.79 24.26
CA LEU A 382 -4.49 9.88 22.87
C LEU A 382 -4.54 11.32 22.33
N ASP A 383 -5.53 12.10 22.77
CA ASP A 383 -5.74 13.51 22.41
C ASP A 383 -4.91 14.47 23.29
N ASP A 384 -3.94 13.95 24.06
CA ASP A 384 -3.07 14.75 24.92
C ASP A 384 -1.62 14.21 24.92
N SER A 385 -0.69 15.09 25.30
CA SER A 385 0.73 14.75 25.47
C SER A 385 1.11 14.32 26.91
N LEU A 386 0.19 14.27 27.84
CA LEU A 386 0.44 13.96 29.24
C LEU A 386 1.09 12.57 29.43
N ALA A 387 1.88 12.47 30.50
CA ALA A 387 2.39 11.19 30.98
C ALA A 387 1.27 10.26 31.45
N ALA A 388 1.56 8.97 31.61
CA ALA A 388 0.59 8.02 32.17
C ALA A 388 0.18 8.43 33.60
N ALA A 389 -1.13 8.53 33.81
CA ALA A 389 -1.73 8.94 35.07
C ALA A 389 -2.44 7.78 35.77
N ASN A 390 -2.40 7.76 37.09
CA ASN A 390 -3.17 6.81 37.89
C ASN A 390 -4.67 6.95 37.58
N THR A 391 -5.34 5.81 37.52
CA THR A 391 -6.76 5.75 37.17
C THR A 391 -7.45 4.54 37.77
N THR A 392 -8.75 4.62 37.92
CA THR A 392 -9.63 3.52 38.27
C THR A 392 -10.53 3.09 37.10
N ILE A 393 -10.37 3.70 35.92
CA ILE A 393 -11.25 3.38 34.78
C ILE A 393 -11.11 1.94 34.27
N PHE A 394 -9.96 1.30 34.50
CA PHE A 394 -9.73 -0.11 34.18
C PHE A 394 -9.91 -1.03 35.41
N ASP A 395 -10.41 -0.48 36.51
CA ASP A 395 -10.64 -1.15 37.80
C ASP A 395 -9.40 -1.94 38.29
N SER A 396 -8.19 -1.44 38.01
CA SER A 396 -6.91 -2.12 38.25
C SER A 396 -6.88 -3.57 37.76
N THR A 397 -7.64 -3.88 36.69
CA THR A 397 -7.80 -5.20 36.12
C THR A 397 -7.19 -5.26 34.72
N SER A 398 -6.25 -6.19 34.52
CA SER A 398 -5.67 -6.44 33.21
C SER A 398 -6.67 -7.14 32.30
N PRO A 399 -6.66 -6.88 30.98
CA PRO A 399 -7.45 -7.67 30.02
C PRO A 399 -7.14 -9.16 30.09
N THR A 400 -8.12 -9.95 29.80
CA THR A 400 -8.04 -11.41 29.70
C THR A 400 -8.21 -11.84 28.24
N PRO A 401 -8.08 -13.13 27.89
CA PRO A 401 -8.38 -13.60 26.53
C PRO A 401 -9.84 -13.42 26.07
N SER A 402 -10.74 -12.98 26.94
CA SER A 402 -12.16 -12.85 26.63
C SER A 402 -12.70 -11.44 26.79
N VAL A 403 -12.28 -10.74 27.84
CA VAL A 403 -12.84 -9.44 28.23
C VAL A 403 -11.75 -8.46 28.70
N PHE A 404 -12.03 -7.17 28.57
CA PHE A 404 -11.38 -6.11 29.31
C PHE A 404 -12.38 -5.42 30.23
N THR A 405 -11.88 -4.73 31.27
CA THR A 405 -12.70 -3.99 32.23
C THR A 405 -12.65 -2.50 31.92
N PHE A 406 -13.78 -1.83 31.95
CA PHE A 406 -13.90 -0.39 31.80
C PHE A 406 -15.01 0.18 32.69
N ASN A 407 -14.67 1.16 33.51
CA ASN A 407 -15.62 1.92 34.32
C ASN A 407 -16.14 3.12 33.49
N ASP A 408 -17.38 3.05 33.07
CA ASP A 408 -18.05 4.08 32.26
C ASP A 408 -18.90 5.06 33.08
N ALA A 409 -18.62 5.16 34.38
CA ALA A 409 -19.33 6.09 35.27
C ALA A 409 -19.24 7.55 34.76
N GLY A 410 -20.38 8.18 34.61
CA GLY A 410 -20.50 9.53 34.06
C GLY A 410 -20.54 9.61 32.54
N ILE A 411 -20.38 8.50 31.84
CA ILE A 411 -20.54 8.43 30.38
C ILE A 411 -21.97 8.02 30.05
N THR A 412 -22.55 8.65 29.03
CA THR A 412 -23.87 8.30 28.48
C THR A 412 -23.73 7.98 26.97
N GLY A 413 -24.61 7.10 26.46
CA GLY A 413 -24.60 6.69 25.06
C GLY A 413 -23.59 5.58 24.75
N ASP A 414 -23.15 5.51 23.51
CA ASP A 414 -22.28 4.45 23.03
C ASP A 414 -20.79 4.76 23.21
N ILE A 415 -20.01 3.70 23.37
CA ILE A 415 -18.54 3.73 23.50
C ILE A 415 -17.94 2.82 22.45
N ILE A 416 -16.82 3.23 21.83
CA ILE A 416 -16.04 2.45 20.88
C ILE A 416 -14.65 2.18 21.46
N ALA A 417 -14.12 0.98 21.20
CA ALA A 417 -12.73 0.61 21.49
C ALA A 417 -12.06 -0.02 20.29
N TYR A 418 -10.80 0.33 20.08
CA TYR A 418 -9.88 -0.33 19.14
C TYR A 418 -8.86 -1.11 19.95
N CYS A 419 -8.91 -2.45 19.85
CA CYS A 419 -8.11 -3.38 20.64
C CYS A 419 -7.00 -3.97 19.75
N PHE A 420 -5.78 -4.01 20.29
CA PHE A 420 -4.59 -4.52 19.62
C PHE A 420 -3.86 -5.52 20.51
N GLN A 421 -3.42 -6.63 19.91
CA GLN A 421 -2.68 -7.71 20.54
C GLN A 421 -1.38 -7.94 19.80
N SER A 422 -0.27 -8.24 20.49
CA SER A 422 0.97 -8.69 19.85
C SER A 422 0.78 -10.00 19.13
N ILE A 423 1.21 -10.06 17.86
CA ILE A 423 1.18 -11.25 17.01
C ILE A 423 2.62 -11.48 16.52
N SER A 424 3.14 -12.66 16.81
CA SER A 424 4.48 -13.06 16.43
C SER A 424 4.78 -12.83 14.94
N GLY A 425 5.86 -12.12 14.64
CA GLY A 425 6.25 -11.79 13.27
C GLY A 425 5.40 -10.75 12.54
N TYR A 426 4.39 -10.16 13.20
CA TYR A 426 3.46 -9.24 12.54
C TYR A 426 3.20 -7.94 13.31
N GLN A 427 2.84 -8.00 14.58
CA GLN A 427 2.50 -6.86 15.42
C GLN A 427 3.13 -6.99 16.80
N LYS A 428 3.75 -5.93 17.31
CA LYS A 428 4.39 -5.89 18.62
C LYS A 428 3.96 -4.66 19.39
N ILE A 429 3.44 -4.87 20.58
CA ILE A 429 3.24 -3.86 21.62
C ILE A 429 4.29 -4.13 22.70
N GLY A 430 5.01 -3.12 23.14
CA GLY A 430 6.06 -3.27 24.13
C GLY A 430 6.66 -1.94 24.56
N THR A 431 7.70 -1.96 25.35
CA THR A 431 8.44 -0.79 25.85
C THR A 431 9.92 -0.88 25.52
N TYR A 432 10.55 0.26 25.59
CA TYR A 432 12.00 0.40 25.67
C TYR A 432 12.34 1.58 26.57
N GLU A 433 13.55 1.59 27.14
CA GLU A 433 14.06 2.71 27.92
C GLU A 433 14.87 3.67 27.03
N GLY A 434 14.59 4.96 27.13
CA GLY A 434 15.38 6.00 26.47
C GLY A 434 16.70 6.19 27.21
N THR A 435 17.82 6.16 26.50
CA THR A 435 19.18 6.30 27.09
C THR A 435 19.78 7.69 26.88
N ALA A 436 19.08 8.59 26.19
CA ALA A 436 19.59 9.88 25.71
C ALA A 436 20.85 9.77 24.83
N SER A 437 21.18 8.57 24.38
CA SER A 437 22.31 8.26 23.51
C SER A 437 21.84 7.94 22.09
N LEU A 438 22.68 8.25 21.08
CA LEU A 438 22.39 7.85 19.70
C LEU A 438 22.48 6.32 19.55
N GLY A 439 21.56 5.75 18.76
CA GLY A 439 21.70 4.38 18.27
C GLY A 439 21.20 3.28 19.18
N ILE A 440 20.20 3.52 20.05
CA ILE A 440 19.53 2.39 20.69
C ILE A 440 18.71 1.63 19.65
N SER A 441 18.79 0.30 19.71
CA SER A 441 17.99 -0.59 18.87
C SER A 441 16.78 -1.08 19.65
N VAL A 442 15.59 -0.96 19.04
CA VAL A 442 14.34 -1.53 19.57
C VAL A 442 13.95 -2.69 18.66
N TYR A 443 13.81 -3.88 19.23
CA TYR A 443 13.58 -5.10 18.48
C TYR A 443 12.11 -5.49 18.48
N THR A 444 11.61 -5.97 17.34
CA THR A 444 10.23 -6.45 17.14
C THR A 444 10.10 -7.96 17.33
N THR A 445 11.16 -8.62 17.76
CA THR A 445 11.18 -10.05 18.08
C THR A 445 10.22 -10.38 19.22
N ASP A 446 9.87 -11.64 19.37
CA ASP A 446 8.89 -12.07 20.38
C ASP A 446 9.32 -11.70 21.80
N ASP A 447 10.61 -11.83 22.13
CA ASP A 447 11.20 -11.49 23.44
C ASP A 447 11.75 -10.04 23.51
N GLY A 448 11.72 -9.28 22.41
CA GLY A 448 12.23 -7.91 22.35
C GLY A 448 13.76 -7.78 22.35
N THR A 449 14.50 -8.85 22.07
CA THR A 449 15.98 -8.87 22.06
C THR A 449 16.56 -9.02 20.66
N SER A 450 17.85 -8.72 20.49
CA SER A 450 18.56 -8.85 19.20
C SER A 450 18.70 -10.29 18.71
N THR A 451 18.56 -11.27 19.61
CA THR A 451 18.67 -12.71 19.32
C THR A 451 17.34 -13.43 19.33
N GLY A 452 16.26 -12.71 19.61
CA GLY A 452 14.91 -13.23 19.59
C GLY A 452 14.44 -13.68 18.22
N THR A 453 13.41 -14.49 18.20
CA THR A 453 12.81 -15.03 16.96
C THR A 453 11.68 -14.16 16.44
N ASN A 454 11.29 -14.39 15.18
CA ASN A 454 10.11 -13.79 14.52
C ASN A 454 10.11 -12.26 14.52
N GLY A 455 11.28 -11.63 14.49
CA GLY A 455 11.40 -10.18 14.29
C GLY A 455 10.91 -9.76 12.91
N PHE A 456 10.34 -8.55 12.81
CA PHE A 456 9.86 -7.99 11.55
C PHE A 456 10.25 -6.53 11.42
N LYS A 457 10.28 -6.02 10.18
CA LYS A 457 10.47 -4.60 9.89
C LYS A 457 9.11 -3.88 10.01
N PRO A 458 8.94 -2.92 10.94
CA PRO A 458 7.69 -2.20 11.08
C PRO A 458 7.33 -1.39 9.84
N SER A 459 6.08 -1.46 9.40
CA SER A 459 5.51 -0.58 8.37
C SER A 459 4.80 0.63 8.97
N PHE A 460 4.34 0.51 10.19
CA PHE A 460 3.69 1.55 10.98
C PHE A 460 4.23 1.49 12.42
N LEU A 461 4.44 2.66 13.03
CA LEU A 461 4.92 2.78 14.40
C LEU A 461 4.18 3.90 15.12
N LEU A 462 3.64 3.59 16.31
CA LEU A 462 3.05 4.53 17.25
C LEU A 462 3.90 4.53 18.52
N LEU A 463 4.44 5.68 18.88
CA LEU A 463 5.31 5.86 20.05
C LEU A 463 4.72 6.85 21.04
N LYS A 464 4.83 6.55 22.34
CA LYS A 464 4.41 7.44 23.44
C LYS A 464 5.34 7.30 24.63
N ALA A 465 5.80 8.42 25.17
CA ALA A 465 6.45 8.45 26.48
C ALA A 465 5.45 8.11 27.59
N ILE A 466 5.75 7.12 28.43
CA ILE A 466 4.90 6.68 29.53
C ILE A 466 5.15 7.53 30.78
N ASP A 467 6.41 7.81 31.11
CA ASP A 467 6.82 8.44 32.35
C ASP A 467 6.99 9.96 32.26
N GLY A 468 6.85 10.52 31.08
CA GLY A 468 7.01 11.95 30.81
C GLY A 468 5.99 12.52 29.86
N VAL A 469 5.90 13.84 29.83
CA VAL A 469 5.15 14.57 28.81
C VAL A 469 5.83 14.34 27.45
N GLY A 470 5.07 13.92 26.46
CA GLY A 470 5.54 13.68 25.12
C GLY A 470 4.41 13.36 24.15
N ALA A 471 4.58 13.70 22.89
CA ALA A 471 3.60 13.46 21.85
C ALA A 471 3.40 11.97 21.56
N TRP A 472 2.30 11.65 20.92
CA TRP A 472 2.05 10.38 20.26
C TRP A 472 2.59 10.44 18.83
N PHE A 473 3.79 9.95 18.62
CA PHE A 473 4.46 10.00 17.33
C PHE A 473 4.02 8.87 16.41
N LEU A 474 3.67 9.22 15.17
CA LEU A 474 3.26 8.31 14.11
C LEU A 474 4.31 8.31 12.99
N PHE A 475 4.82 7.13 12.68
CA PHE A 475 5.75 6.90 11.57
C PHE A 475 5.21 5.80 10.66
N ASP A 476 5.55 5.86 9.39
CA ASP A 476 5.31 4.77 8.43
C ASP A 476 6.36 4.74 7.32
N ASN A 477 6.52 3.57 6.70
CA ASN A 477 7.51 3.34 5.66
C ASN A 477 7.09 3.84 4.27
N LYS A 478 5.83 4.28 4.10
CA LYS A 478 5.37 4.85 2.82
C LYS A 478 5.73 6.32 2.69
N ARG A 479 5.66 7.09 3.77
CA ARG A 479 6.12 8.49 3.79
C ARG A 479 7.64 8.62 3.83
N ASN A 480 8.34 7.66 4.44
CA ASN A 480 9.80 7.54 4.47
C ASN A 480 10.20 6.10 4.16
N PRO A 481 10.37 5.73 2.89
CA PRO A 481 10.75 4.35 2.52
C PRO A 481 12.18 3.99 2.93
N THR A 482 13.05 4.99 3.12
CA THR A 482 14.46 4.84 3.49
C THR A 482 14.79 5.49 4.83
N ASN A 483 15.81 4.96 5.53
CA ASN A 483 16.32 5.55 6.75
C ASN A 483 17.24 6.78 6.45
N PRO A 484 17.27 7.80 7.32
CA PRO A 484 16.50 7.92 8.57
C PRO A 484 15.04 8.31 8.33
N VAL A 485 14.13 7.71 9.11
CA VAL A 485 12.71 8.08 9.10
C VAL A 485 12.52 9.37 9.90
N ASN A 486 12.20 10.48 9.24
CA ASN A 486 12.08 11.82 9.83
C ASN A 486 10.74 12.52 9.59
N LYS A 487 9.82 11.89 8.85
CA LYS A 487 8.47 12.43 8.63
C LYS A 487 7.54 11.98 9.74
N ILE A 488 7.45 12.81 10.78
CA ILE A 488 6.64 12.58 11.97
C ILE A 488 5.25 13.15 11.76
N LEU A 489 4.23 12.48 12.28
CA LEU A 489 2.92 13.04 12.58
C LEU A 489 2.64 12.80 14.07
N GLU A 490 1.79 13.62 14.66
CA GLU A 490 1.46 13.55 16.07
C GLU A 490 -0.05 13.36 16.21
N ALA A 491 -0.48 12.23 16.77
CA ALA A 491 -1.89 11.83 16.82
C ALA A 491 -2.78 12.80 17.61
N GLN A 492 -2.22 13.55 18.56
CA GLN A 492 -2.91 14.52 19.42
C GLN A 492 -2.84 15.97 18.91
N TYR A 493 -2.10 16.24 17.84
CA TYR A 493 -1.97 17.60 17.30
C TYR A 493 -2.48 17.72 15.86
N ASN A 494 -2.73 18.94 15.45
CA ASN A 494 -3.20 19.24 14.10
C ASN A 494 -2.07 19.18 13.06
N GLY A 495 -0.81 19.22 13.44
CA GLY A 495 0.29 19.22 12.47
C GLY A 495 1.64 18.99 13.07
#